data_ada447f856b3453c4d627b0752e04c0c
#
_entry.id   ada447f856b3453c4d627b0752e04c0c
#
_cell.length_a   1.000
_cell.length_b   1.000
_cell.length_c   1.000
_cell.angle_alpha   90.00
_cell.angle_beta   90.00
_cell.angle_gamma   90.00
#
_symmetry.space_group_name_H-M   'P 1'
#
loop_
_entity.id
_entity.type
_entity.pdbx_description
1 polymer ?
#
loop_
_entity_poly.entity_id
_entity_poly.type
_entity_poly.pdbx_seq_one_letter_code
_entity_poly.pdbx_strand_id
1 'polypeptide(L)'
;DCANGASSNLAKSVFDALGAKTYVIHSEPDGLNINTNCGSTHIESLQELVKSKGLDIGFAYDGDADRCLAVDEFGRVIDGDLILYVCGKYLKEHGELSNDTIVTTVMSNLGLYKALDKEGIKYEKTAVGDKYVNENMVKNGHCIGGEQSGHIIFSKHATTGDGILTSLKIMEVVIENKKTLAQLVEPVTIYPQ
;
A
#
# COMPACT_ATOMS: atom_id res chain seq x y z
N ASP A 1 -7.08 4.50 9.53
CA ASP A 1 -6.94 5.95 9.66
C ASP A 1 -7.37 6.63 8.36
N CYS A 2 -8.46 7.42 8.43
CA CYS A 2 -9.06 8.03 7.24
C CYS A 2 -8.57 9.47 6.99
N ALA A 3 -7.58 9.95 7.72
CA ALA A 3 -7.04 11.31 7.59
C ALA A 3 -8.10 12.43 7.65
N ASN A 4 -9.28 12.18 8.22
CA ASN A 4 -10.47 13.02 8.09
C ASN A 4 -10.75 13.43 6.63
N GLY A 5 -10.52 12.53 5.70
CA GLY A 5 -10.57 12.73 4.26
C GLY A 5 -11.63 11.91 3.56
N ALA A 6 -11.43 11.69 2.27
CA ALA A 6 -12.38 11.03 1.35
C ALA A 6 -12.74 9.59 1.79
N SER A 7 -11.82 8.86 2.42
CA SER A 7 -12.06 7.49 2.89
C SER A 7 -12.98 7.38 4.12
N SER A 8 -13.29 8.50 4.81
CA SER A 8 -14.04 8.51 6.08
C SER A 8 -15.39 7.79 6.02
N ASN A 9 -16.13 7.97 4.94
CA ASN A 9 -17.45 7.35 4.75
C ASN A 9 -17.41 5.96 4.09
N LEU A 10 -16.26 5.53 3.58
CA LEU A 10 -16.12 4.32 2.76
C LEU A 10 -15.37 3.20 3.47
N ALA A 11 -14.24 3.50 4.09
CA ALA A 11 -13.32 2.48 4.58
C ALA A 11 -14.00 1.46 5.51
N LYS A 12 -14.71 1.93 6.53
CA LYS A 12 -15.38 1.03 7.48
C LYS A 12 -16.40 0.12 6.79
N SER A 13 -17.25 0.67 5.95
CA SER A 13 -18.33 -0.08 5.30
C SER A 13 -17.79 -1.15 4.34
N VAL A 14 -16.71 -0.85 3.64
CA VAL A 14 -16.05 -1.80 2.72
C VAL A 14 -15.47 -2.99 3.48
N PHE A 15 -14.69 -2.75 4.55
CA PHE A 15 -14.09 -3.83 5.33
C PHE A 15 -15.12 -4.64 6.12
N ASP A 16 -16.11 -3.98 6.73
CA ASP A 16 -17.20 -4.66 7.44
C ASP A 16 -18.00 -5.58 6.49
N ALA A 17 -18.25 -5.14 5.26
CA ALA A 17 -18.95 -5.95 4.25
C ALA A 17 -18.17 -7.23 3.86
N LEU A 18 -16.84 -7.20 4.02
CA LEU A 18 -15.96 -8.35 3.81
C LEU A 18 -15.76 -9.21 5.06
N GLY A 19 -16.45 -8.88 6.15
CA GLY A 19 -16.42 -9.65 7.41
C GLY A 19 -15.27 -9.28 8.35
N ALA A 20 -14.56 -8.18 8.11
CA ALA A 20 -13.54 -7.69 9.02
C ALA A 20 -14.17 -7.03 10.27
N LYS A 21 -13.48 -7.10 11.39
CA LYS A 21 -13.79 -6.29 12.57
C LYS A 21 -13.00 -4.99 12.49
N THR A 22 -13.67 -3.93 12.02
CA THR A 22 -13.01 -2.68 11.67
C THR A 22 -13.04 -1.65 12.80
N TYR A 23 -11.89 -1.11 13.14
CA TYR A 23 -11.71 0.05 14.03
C TYR A 23 -11.26 1.24 13.17
N VAL A 24 -11.96 2.35 13.27
CA VAL A 24 -11.67 3.55 12.47
C VAL A 24 -11.28 4.70 13.37
N ILE A 25 -10.26 5.43 12.96
CA ILE A 25 -9.83 6.70 13.58
C ILE A 25 -9.75 7.79 12.52
N HIS A 26 -9.82 9.03 12.94
CA HIS A 26 -9.76 10.23 12.09
C HIS A 26 -10.74 10.14 10.90
N SER A 27 -12.01 9.87 11.20
CA SER A 27 -13.09 9.70 10.21
C SER A 27 -14.23 10.71 10.36
N GLU A 28 -13.98 11.83 11.01
CA GLU A 28 -14.96 12.90 11.26
C GLU A 28 -14.49 14.20 10.60
N PRO A 29 -14.62 14.32 9.25
CA PRO A 29 -14.20 15.52 8.54
C PRO A 29 -15.06 16.73 8.92
N ASP A 30 -14.45 17.84 9.24
CA ASP A 30 -15.11 19.12 9.54
C ASP A 30 -14.83 20.21 8.50
N GLY A 31 -14.10 19.88 7.43
CA GLY A 31 -13.71 20.79 6.37
C GLY A 31 -12.38 21.53 6.64
N LEU A 32 -11.80 21.40 7.82
CA LEU A 32 -10.55 22.07 8.22
C LEU A 32 -9.49 21.07 8.74
N ASN A 33 -9.89 19.89 9.17
CA ASN A 33 -9.05 18.92 9.87
C ASN A 33 -8.43 17.83 8.97
N ILE A 34 -8.62 17.87 7.66
CA ILE A 34 -8.05 16.92 6.72
C ILE A 34 -6.52 16.88 6.83
N ASN A 35 -5.94 15.65 6.94
CA ASN A 35 -4.50 15.42 7.13
C ASN A 35 -3.87 16.06 8.38
N THR A 36 -4.66 16.65 9.28
CA THR A 36 -4.13 17.32 10.45
C THR A 36 -3.69 16.30 11.50
N ASN A 37 -2.38 16.06 11.60
CA ASN A 37 -1.77 15.08 12.52
C ASN A 37 -2.41 13.68 12.42
N CYS A 38 -2.75 13.23 11.23
CA CYS A 38 -3.39 11.95 11.00
C CYS A 38 -3.11 11.43 9.57
N GLY A 39 -3.57 10.21 9.30
CA GLY A 39 -3.42 9.57 8.00
C GLY A 39 -2.01 9.09 7.69
N SER A 40 -1.73 8.84 6.41
CA SER A 40 -0.47 8.26 5.94
C SER A 40 0.76 9.16 6.20
N THR A 41 0.57 10.45 6.40
CA THR A 41 1.65 11.41 6.69
C THR A 41 1.96 11.55 8.19
N HIS A 42 1.08 11.05 9.07
CA HIS A 42 1.20 11.06 10.54
C HIS A 42 0.62 9.76 11.10
N ILE A 43 1.36 8.68 10.92
CA ILE A 43 0.88 7.30 11.09
C ILE A 43 0.95 6.81 12.55
N GLU A 44 1.52 7.58 13.45
CA GLU A 44 1.83 7.19 14.83
C GLU A 44 0.59 6.75 15.61
N SER A 45 -0.53 7.46 15.44
CA SER A 45 -1.81 7.11 16.09
C SER A 45 -2.31 5.73 15.67
N LEU A 46 -2.14 5.37 14.39
CA LEU A 46 -2.51 4.07 13.88
C LEU A 46 -1.57 2.98 14.41
N GLN A 47 -0.26 3.23 14.46
CA GLN A 47 0.71 2.30 15.03
C GLN A 47 0.39 1.98 16.50
N GLU A 48 0.06 2.99 17.29
CA GLU A 48 -0.35 2.83 18.68
C GLU A 48 -1.66 2.03 18.81
N LEU A 49 -2.65 2.33 17.97
CA LEU A 49 -3.93 1.63 17.96
C LEU A 49 -3.74 0.13 17.65
N VAL A 50 -2.97 -0.19 16.62
CA VAL A 50 -2.69 -1.58 16.22
C VAL A 50 -2.03 -2.33 17.39
N LYS A 51 -0.98 -1.77 18.00
CA LYS A 51 -0.27 -2.39 19.13
C LYS A 51 -1.17 -2.53 20.37
N SER A 52 -1.84 -1.47 20.78
CA SER A 52 -2.61 -1.46 22.03
C SER A 52 -3.81 -2.37 22.01
N LYS A 53 -4.41 -2.59 20.83
CA LYS A 53 -5.55 -3.48 20.66
C LYS A 53 -5.18 -4.88 20.15
N GLY A 54 -3.91 -5.11 19.80
CA GLY A 54 -3.48 -6.38 19.20
C GLY A 54 -4.21 -6.67 17.88
N LEU A 55 -4.25 -5.70 16.99
CA LEU A 55 -4.92 -5.84 15.69
C LEU A 55 -4.00 -6.56 14.70
N ASP A 56 -4.60 -7.26 13.74
CA ASP A 56 -3.85 -8.01 12.73
C ASP A 56 -3.13 -7.09 11.73
N ILE A 57 -3.75 -5.94 11.40
CA ILE A 57 -3.23 -5.00 10.41
C ILE A 57 -3.89 -3.62 10.59
N GLY A 58 -3.20 -2.56 10.20
CA GLY A 58 -3.73 -1.21 10.09
C GLY A 58 -3.51 -0.63 8.70
N PHE A 59 -4.39 0.29 8.26
CA PHE A 59 -4.25 1.05 7.02
C PHE A 59 -4.43 2.54 7.28
N ALA A 60 -3.56 3.36 6.72
CA ALA A 60 -3.63 4.80 6.76
C ALA A 60 -3.73 5.37 5.35
N TYR A 61 -4.72 6.20 5.14
CA TYR A 61 -4.93 6.92 3.87
C TYR A 61 -4.48 8.37 4.01
N ASP A 62 -4.34 9.06 2.92
CA ASP A 62 -4.23 10.52 2.91
C ASP A 62 -5.58 11.18 2.59
N GLY A 63 -5.60 12.50 2.46
CA GLY A 63 -6.83 13.28 2.42
C GLY A 63 -7.78 12.94 1.28
N ASP A 64 -7.29 12.68 0.08
CA ASP A 64 -8.08 12.26 -1.10
C ASP A 64 -8.11 10.75 -1.31
N ALA A 65 -7.41 10.00 -0.41
CA ALA A 65 -7.39 8.54 -0.35
C ALA A 65 -6.79 7.87 -1.61
N ASP A 66 -5.92 8.56 -2.34
CA ASP A 66 -5.19 7.99 -3.46
C ASP A 66 -3.93 7.22 -3.01
N ARG A 67 -3.51 7.39 -1.75
CA ARG A 67 -2.40 6.72 -1.09
C ARG A 67 -2.86 5.83 0.05
N CYS A 68 -2.11 4.75 0.26
CA CYS A 68 -2.28 3.86 1.40
C CYS A 68 -0.92 3.42 1.94
N LEU A 69 -0.70 3.60 3.23
CA LEU A 69 0.34 2.89 3.97
C LEU A 69 -0.30 1.87 4.89
N ALA A 70 0.41 0.79 5.19
CA ALA A 70 -0.07 -0.21 6.13
C ALA A 70 0.78 -0.23 7.40
N VAL A 71 0.23 -0.84 8.43
CA VAL A 71 0.91 -1.12 9.71
C VAL A 71 0.73 -2.59 10.01
N ASP A 72 1.82 -3.30 10.26
CA ASP A 72 1.77 -4.71 10.62
C ASP A 72 1.35 -4.93 12.09
N GLU A 73 1.15 -6.17 12.48
CA GLU A 73 0.72 -6.59 13.82
C GLU A 73 1.67 -6.13 14.94
N PHE A 74 2.92 -5.78 14.60
CA PHE A 74 3.90 -5.24 15.55
C PHE A 74 3.93 -3.71 15.57
N GLY A 75 3.10 -3.05 14.76
CA GLY A 75 3.06 -1.59 14.62
C GLY A 75 4.18 -1.01 13.78
N ARG A 76 4.83 -1.81 12.92
CA ARG A 76 5.82 -1.32 11.96
C ARG A 76 5.12 -0.79 10.72
N VAL A 77 5.62 0.31 10.19
CA VAL A 77 5.10 0.90 8.95
C VAL A 77 5.52 0.05 7.75
N ILE A 78 4.56 -0.23 6.91
CA ILE A 78 4.71 -0.90 5.62
C ILE A 78 4.42 0.15 4.55
N ASP A 79 5.48 0.68 3.97
CA ASP A 79 5.40 1.75 2.96
C ASP A 79 5.07 1.21 1.56
N GLY A 80 4.97 2.11 0.59
CA GLY A 80 4.61 1.75 -0.78
C GLY A 80 5.59 0.79 -1.44
N ASP A 81 6.87 0.83 -1.08
CA ASP A 81 7.87 -0.10 -1.60
C ASP A 81 7.59 -1.54 -1.13
N LEU A 82 7.28 -1.69 0.17
CA LEU A 82 6.93 -2.98 0.76
C LEU A 82 5.59 -3.49 0.20
N ILE A 83 4.63 -2.60 -0.04
CA ILE A 83 3.34 -2.93 -0.67
C ILE A 83 3.56 -3.42 -2.11
N LEU A 84 4.38 -2.71 -2.89
CA LEU A 84 4.75 -3.12 -4.26
C LEU A 84 5.40 -4.51 -4.28
N TYR A 85 6.29 -4.78 -3.32
CA TYR A 85 6.91 -6.11 -3.19
C TYR A 85 5.87 -7.20 -2.92
N VAL A 86 5.03 -7.00 -1.90
CA VAL A 86 4.03 -8.00 -1.47
C VAL A 86 3.03 -8.28 -2.59
N CYS A 87 2.44 -7.23 -3.18
CA CYS A 87 1.45 -7.38 -4.24
C CYS A 87 2.07 -7.89 -5.55
N GLY A 88 3.26 -7.40 -5.91
CA GLY A 88 3.94 -7.82 -7.12
C GLY A 88 4.38 -9.27 -7.10
N LYS A 89 4.90 -9.74 -5.95
CA LYS A 89 5.24 -11.15 -5.75
C LYS A 89 3.99 -12.04 -5.88
N TYR A 90 2.91 -11.64 -5.21
CA TYR A 90 1.63 -12.36 -5.30
C TYR A 90 1.13 -12.46 -6.75
N LEU A 91 1.11 -11.35 -7.49
CA LEU A 91 0.70 -11.34 -8.89
C LEU A 91 1.59 -12.25 -9.75
N LYS A 92 2.89 -12.29 -9.48
CA LYS A 92 3.80 -13.20 -10.19
C LYS A 92 3.51 -14.66 -9.91
N GLU A 93 3.34 -15.02 -8.65
CA GLU A 93 3.02 -16.39 -8.23
C GLU A 93 1.72 -16.91 -8.87
N HIS A 94 0.78 -16.00 -9.17
CA HIS A 94 -0.49 -16.31 -9.85
C HIS A 94 -0.44 -16.17 -11.38
N GLY A 95 0.71 -15.81 -11.96
CA GLY A 95 0.84 -15.59 -13.41
C GLY A 95 0.13 -14.35 -13.92
N GLU A 96 -0.18 -13.39 -13.04
CA GLU A 96 -0.89 -12.15 -13.35
C GLU A 96 0.04 -10.93 -13.46
N LEU A 97 1.33 -11.06 -13.15
CA LEU A 97 2.28 -9.96 -13.26
C LEU A 97 2.70 -9.76 -14.72
N SER A 98 2.16 -8.75 -15.38
CA SER A 98 2.46 -8.44 -16.77
C SER A 98 3.97 -8.22 -16.98
N ASN A 99 4.55 -8.94 -17.95
CA ASN A 99 5.99 -8.87 -18.29
C ASN A 99 6.94 -9.18 -17.13
N ASP A 100 6.45 -9.78 -16.03
CA ASP A 100 7.20 -9.96 -14.78
C ASP A 100 7.79 -8.64 -14.24
N THR A 101 7.11 -7.51 -14.43
CA THR A 101 7.68 -6.18 -14.19
C THR A 101 6.79 -5.33 -13.28
N ILE A 102 7.43 -4.65 -12.31
CA ILE A 102 6.84 -3.61 -11.46
C ILE A 102 7.43 -2.26 -11.87
N VAL A 103 6.58 -1.23 -11.96
CA VAL A 103 7.06 0.15 -12.19
C VAL A 103 7.20 0.88 -10.86
N THR A 104 8.35 1.50 -10.64
CA THR A 104 8.65 2.25 -9.41
C THR A 104 9.29 3.61 -9.75
N THR A 105 9.69 4.37 -8.76
CA THR A 105 10.41 5.63 -8.96
C THR A 105 11.86 5.54 -8.49
N VAL A 106 12.66 6.52 -8.87
CA VAL A 106 14.06 6.64 -8.41
C VAL A 106 14.21 6.81 -6.89
N MET A 107 13.11 7.08 -6.18
CA MET A 107 13.08 7.22 -4.71
C MET A 107 12.86 5.89 -3.97
N SER A 108 12.55 4.81 -4.67
CA SER A 108 12.36 3.50 -4.02
C SER A 108 13.65 3.01 -3.36
N ASN A 109 13.49 2.38 -2.19
CA ASN A 109 14.60 1.86 -1.40
C ASN A 109 15.36 0.76 -2.14
N LEU A 110 16.69 0.73 -1.98
CA LEU A 110 17.53 -0.32 -2.54
C LEU A 110 17.08 -1.72 -2.14
N GLY A 111 16.45 -1.85 -0.95
CA GLY A 111 15.92 -3.09 -0.43
C GLY A 111 14.83 -3.70 -1.29
N LEU A 112 13.94 -2.86 -1.83
CA LEU A 112 12.93 -3.31 -2.79
C LEU A 112 13.59 -3.99 -3.98
N TYR A 113 14.53 -3.33 -4.64
CA TYR A 113 15.19 -3.86 -5.83
C TYR A 113 15.89 -5.19 -5.58
N LYS A 114 16.63 -5.29 -4.46
CA LYS A 114 17.29 -6.55 -4.08
C LYS A 114 16.31 -7.68 -3.78
N ALA A 115 15.15 -7.37 -3.21
CA ALA A 115 14.11 -8.35 -2.96
C ALA A 115 13.45 -8.80 -4.28
N LEU A 116 13.15 -7.86 -5.18
CA LEU A 116 12.60 -8.17 -6.51
C LEU A 116 13.56 -9.02 -7.35
N ASP A 117 14.88 -8.71 -7.32
CA ASP A 117 15.90 -9.50 -8.00
C ASP A 117 15.92 -10.97 -7.53
N LYS A 118 15.78 -11.22 -6.23
CA LYS A 118 15.71 -12.57 -5.65
C LYS A 118 14.47 -13.35 -6.13
N GLU A 119 13.35 -12.67 -6.32
CA GLU A 119 12.11 -13.24 -6.83
C GLU A 119 12.08 -13.33 -8.37
N GLY A 120 13.12 -12.84 -9.05
CA GLY A 120 13.17 -12.77 -10.52
C GLY A 120 12.10 -11.81 -11.08
N ILE A 121 11.72 -10.80 -10.33
CA ILE A 121 10.81 -9.75 -10.76
C ILE A 121 11.63 -8.59 -11.33
N LYS A 122 11.31 -8.20 -12.54
CA LYS A 122 11.92 -7.02 -13.18
C LYS A 122 11.30 -5.74 -12.65
N TYR A 123 12.01 -4.64 -12.80
CA TYR A 123 11.50 -3.32 -12.42
C TYR A 123 11.94 -2.24 -13.38
N GLU A 124 11.06 -1.27 -13.58
CA GLU A 124 11.35 -0.03 -14.30
C GLU A 124 11.30 1.15 -13.33
N LYS A 125 12.26 2.07 -13.47
CA LYS A 125 12.39 3.25 -12.61
C LYS A 125 12.00 4.49 -13.39
N THR A 126 11.07 5.26 -12.86
CA THR A 126 10.66 6.55 -13.42
C THR A 126 11.21 7.72 -12.58
N ALA A 127 11.04 8.92 -13.06
CA ALA A 127 11.11 10.11 -12.21
C ALA A 127 9.97 10.05 -11.16
N VAL A 128 10.14 10.80 -10.07
CA VAL A 128 9.13 10.93 -9.01
C VAL A 128 7.87 11.58 -9.57
N GLY A 129 6.73 11.01 -9.25
CA GLY A 129 5.40 11.46 -9.64
C GLY A 129 4.58 10.36 -10.29
N ASP A 130 3.36 10.21 -9.78
CA ASP A 130 2.35 9.23 -10.22
C ASP A 130 2.14 9.23 -11.74
N LYS A 131 2.12 10.42 -12.34
CA LYS A 131 2.03 10.61 -13.79
C LYS A 131 3.09 9.79 -14.54
N TYR A 132 4.35 9.86 -14.12
CA TYR A 132 5.45 9.15 -14.81
C TYR A 132 5.34 7.64 -14.63
N VAL A 133 4.89 7.19 -13.47
CA VAL A 133 4.61 5.77 -13.20
C VAL A 133 3.50 5.30 -14.14
N ASN A 134 2.37 6.00 -14.18
CA ASN A 134 1.24 5.63 -15.03
C ASN A 134 1.58 5.68 -16.52
N GLU A 135 2.28 6.71 -17.00
CA GLU A 135 2.73 6.81 -18.41
C GLU A 135 3.62 5.62 -18.79
N ASN A 136 4.54 5.21 -17.92
CA ASN A 136 5.37 4.05 -18.14
C ASN A 136 4.56 2.76 -18.19
N MET A 137 3.64 2.56 -17.21
CA MET A 137 2.76 1.39 -17.16
C MET A 137 1.92 1.25 -18.43
N VAL A 138 1.29 2.33 -18.88
CA VAL A 138 0.44 2.35 -20.10
C VAL A 138 1.28 2.05 -21.33
N LYS A 139 2.43 2.71 -21.47
CA LYS A 139 3.30 2.55 -22.64
C LYS A 139 3.83 1.13 -22.79
N ASN A 140 4.17 0.47 -21.70
CA ASN A 140 4.85 -0.81 -21.69
C ASN A 140 3.92 -1.99 -21.30
N GLY A 141 2.64 -1.73 -20.98
CA GLY A 141 1.65 -2.76 -20.65
C GLY A 141 1.87 -3.40 -19.28
N HIS A 142 2.38 -2.65 -18.30
CA HIS A 142 2.57 -3.15 -16.94
C HIS A 142 1.28 -3.03 -16.12
N CYS A 143 1.06 -3.99 -15.20
CA CYS A 143 -0.19 -4.08 -14.45
C CYS A 143 -0.11 -3.47 -13.05
N ILE A 144 1.08 -3.26 -12.51
CA ILE A 144 1.30 -2.68 -11.18
C ILE A 144 2.47 -1.70 -11.20
N GLY A 145 2.31 -0.59 -10.53
CA GLY A 145 3.36 0.38 -10.28
C GLY A 145 2.99 1.32 -9.16
N GLY A 146 3.96 2.08 -8.67
CA GLY A 146 3.69 3.01 -7.60
C GLY A 146 4.93 3.67 -7.02
N GLU A 147 4.74 4.33 -5.88
CA GLU A 147 5.72 5.12 -5.18
C GLU A 147 5.84 4.69 -3.72
N GLN A 148 6.98 4.94 -3.11
CA GLN A 148 7.22 4.70 -1.68
C GLN A 148 6.19 5.41 -0.79
N SER A 149 5.64 6.55 -1.24
CA SER A 149 4.59 7.31 -0.54
C SER A 149 3.26 6.55 -0.39
N GLY A 150 3.09 5.40 -1.04
CA GLY A 150 1.88 4.58 -0.97
C GLY A 150 0.87 4.83 -2.10
N HIS A 151 1.21 5.65 -3.11
CA HIS A 151 0.41 5.78 -4.33
C HIS A 151 0.66 4.56 -5.22
N ILE A 152 -0.26 3.59 -5.18
CA ILE A 152 -0.14 2.31 -5.91
C ILE A 152 -1.24 2.21 -6.97
N ILE A 153 -0.84 1.90 -8.19
CA ILE A 153 -1.72 1.75 -9.35
C ILE A 153 -1.82 0.25 -9.70
N PHE A 154 -3.04 -0.26 -9.75
CA PHE A 154 -3.37 -1.56 -10.30
C PHE A 154 -4.15 -1.35 -11.60
N SER A 155 -3.48 -1.35 -12.76
CA SER A 155 -4.06 -0.94 -14.05
C SER A 155 -5.27 -1.76 -14.49
N LYS A 156 -5.44 -2.98 -13.98
CA LYS A 156 -6.63 -3.82 -14.21
C LYS A 156 -7.90 -3.22 -13.58
N HIS A 157 -7.76 -2.34 -12.59
CA HIS A 157 -8.87 -1.80 -11.79
C HIS A 157 -9.00 -0.28 -11.89
N ALA A 158 -7.89 0.46 -11.94
CA ALA A 158 -7.89 1.92 -11.94
C ALA A 158 -6.69 2.45 -12.76
N THR A 159 -6.82 3.68 -13.23
CA THR A 159 -5.76 4.40 -13.97
C THR A 159 -4.93 5.32 -13.09
N THR A 160 -5.23 5.37 -11.80
CA THR A 160 -4.55 6.17 -10.77
C THR A 160 -4.44 5.36 -9.49
N GLY A 161 -3.73 5.87 -8.48
CA GLY A 161 -3.71 5.29 -7.14
C GLY A 161 -5.10 5.28 -6.52
N ASP A 162 -5.36 4.24 -5.74
CA ASP A 162 -6.57 4.07 -4.94
C ASP A 162 -6.18 3.36 -3.64
N GLY A 163 -6.23 4.11 -2.54
CA GLY A 163 -5.80 3.60 -1.23
C GLY A 163 -6.72 2.49 -0.71
N ILE A 164 -8.03 2.59 -0.94
CA ILE A 164 -8.98 1.54 -0.52
C ILE A 164 -8.72 0.26 -1.33
N LEU A 165 -8.58 0.36 -2.65
CA LEU A 165 -8.23 -0.78 -3.49
C LEU A 165 -6.89 -1.40 -3.06
N THR A 166 -5.88 -0.56 -2.78
CA THR A 166 -4.56 -1.01 -2.33
C THR A 166 -4.67 -1.80 -1.03
N SER A 167 -5.41 -1.29 -0.05
CA SER A 167 -5.63 -2.00 1.22
C SER A 167 -6.37 -3.33 1.03
N LEU A 168 -7.34 -3.40 0.13
CA LEU A 168 -8.04 -4.65 -0.22
C LEU A 168 -7.10 -5.66 -0.89
N LYS A 169 -6.21 -5.20 -1.78
CA LYS A 169 -5.21 -6.07 -2.41
C LYS A 169 -4.20 -6.63 -1.42
N ILE A 170 -3.78 -5.84 -0.44
CA ILE A 170 -2.95 -6.33 0.67
C ILE A 170 -3.69 -7.41 1.47
N MET A 171 -4.97 -7.18 1.81
CA MET A 171 -5.79 -8.16 2.54
C MET A 171 -5.98 -9.45 1.75
N GLU A 172 -6.19 -9.38 0.45
CA GLU A 172 -6.25 -10.54 -0.44
C GLU A 172 -4.99 -11.40 -0.30
N VAL A 173 -3.81 -10.77 -0.37
CA VAL A 173 -2.52 -11.46 -0.25
C VAL A 173 -2.34 -12.08 1.14
N VAL A 174 -2.67 -11.35 2.22
CA VAL A 174 -2.59 -11.83 3.61
C VAL A 174 -3.47 -13.07 3.81
N ILE A 175 -4.73 -13.02 3.36
CA ILE A 175 -5.72 -14.07 3.55
C ILE A 175 -5.34 -15.33 2.74
N GLU A 176 -5.01 -15.18 1.47
CA GLU A 176 -4.71 -16.32 0.60
C GLU A 176 -3.42 -17.02 0.99
N ASN A 177 -2.39 -16.27 1.37
CA ASN A 177 -1.13 -16.85 1.83
C ASN A 177 -1.20 -17.41 3.26
N LYS A 178 -2.25 -17.04 4.03
CA LYS A 178 -2.36 -17.37 5.47
C LYS A 178 -1.13 -16.93 6.25
N LYS A 179 -0.59 -15.79 5.91
CA LYS A 179 0.59 -15.16 6.54
C LYS A 179 0.25 -13.78 7.04
N THR A 180 0.91 -13.36 8.11
CA THR A 180 0.81 -11.98 8.58
C THR A 180 1.55 -11.04 7.64
N LEU A 181 1.24 -9.74 7.70
CA LEU A 181 1.92 -8.75 6.89
C LEU A 181 3.42 -8.69 7.21
N ALA A 182 3.78 -8.82 8.49
CA ALA A 182 5.19 -8.91 8.92
C ALA A 182 5.94 -10.08 8.25
N GLN A 183 5.31 -11.24 8.14
CA GLN A 183 5.90 -12.41 7.49
C GLN A 183 6.05 -12.21 5.97
N LEU A 184 5.11 -11.52 5.35
CA LEU A 184 5.15 -11.26 3.90
C LEU A 184 6.28 -10.31 3.50
N VAL A 185 6.62 -9.33 4.36
CA VAL A 185 7.67 -8.35 4.09
C VAL A 185 9.05 -8.76 4.62
N GLU A 186 9.15 -9.85 5.39
CA GLU A 186 10.42 -10.33 5.98
C GLU A 186 11.59 -10.41 4.97
N PRO A 187 11.38 -10.81 3.70
CA PRO A 187 12.47 -10.90 2.73
C PRO A 187 13.08 -9.55 2.33
N VAL A 188 12.42 -8.44 2.62
CA VAL A 188 12.87 -7.10 2.25
C VAL A 188 13.68 -6.46 3.37
N THR A 189 14.93 -6.16 3.08
CA THR A 189 15.81 -5.42 4.02
C THR A 189 15.81 -3.95 3.66
N ILE A 190 15.37 -3.09 4.56
CA ILE A 190 15.40 -1.62 4.34
C ILE A 190 16.83 -1.11 4.54
N TYR A 191 17.34 -0.39 3.56
CA TYR A 191 18.66 0.24 3.60
C TYR A 191 18.52 1.73 3.93
N PRO A 192 19.53 2.33 4.60
CA PRO A 192 19.58 3.79 4.80
C PRO A 192 19.51 4.55 3.47
N GLN A 193 18.73 5.63 3.46
CA GLN A 193 18.59 6.56 2.33
C GLN A 193 19.02 7.97 2.75
#